data_ee8a1b6eacd82a31f1ca7669e59f16bd
#
_entry.id   ee8a1b6eacd82a31f1ca7669e59f16bd
#
_cell.length_a   1.000
_cell.length_b   1.000
_cell.length_c   1.000
_cell.angle_alpha   90.00
_cell.angle_beta   90.00
_cell.angle_gamma   90.00
#
_symmetry.space_group_name_H-M   'P 1'
#
loop_
_entity.id
_entity.type
_entity.pdbx_description
1 polymer ?
#
loop_
_entity_poly.entity_id
_entity_poly.type
_entity_poly.pdbx_seq_one_letter_code
_entity_poly.pdbx_strand_id
1 'polypeptide(L)'
;MAQTVRRASKANRPNADDVRTALSEGYCTHQDARHVFETALDAPGVRDVVRTRLAQTARALIVDEIFDANALDLALVRLAADAGLEVTVVGDPWQALYAFRGARPEEVPALTHEARFVQRDLHTSFRWTSPRQALLAAELRAGLGQILPKGPAETTDVLIALQWKSLWEAGAHVLPLAYKSTTGNIQEAACTLVLSEVTQRMFSEAATFHADALITLGITHDAAQRLRPLLQSIVDDLESTTDTAKVWSALNAAVATETDRPLPKRPHATHIARLKNLSTRLRNSSRLVPGLTAHQAKGREWDVVGVRLTDAECAVLRQGLRADSEDHRKLYVALTRARTRTVLVPANEL
;
A
#
# COMPACT_ATOMS: atom_id res chain seq x y z
N MET A 1 -24.85 -10.74 -3.94
CA MET A 1 -23.56 -10.05 -4.21
C MET A 1 -22.44 -11.04 -3.87
N ALA A 2 -21.56 -11.38 -4.82
CA ALA A 2 -20.42 -12.24 -4.54
C ALA A 2 -19.44 -11.48 -3.62
N GLN A 3 -19.08 -12.08 -2.48
CA GLN A 3 -18.03 -11.52 -1.64
C GLN A 3 -16.67 -11.88 -2.26
N THR A 4 -15.87 -10.88 -2.58
CA THR A 4 -14.50 -11.10 -3.06
C THR A 4 -13.59 -11.43 -1.88
N VAL A 5 -12.98 -12.61 -1.90
CA VAL A 5 -12.00 -13.06 -0.90
C VAL A 5 -10.59 -12.83 -1.44
N ARG A 6 -9.71 -12.17 -0.68
CA ARG A 6 -8.31 -11.99 -1.07
C ARG A 6 -7.56 -13.31 -1.10
N ARG A 7 -6.72 -13.49 -2.12
CA ARG A 7 -5.90 -14.69 -2.28
C ARG A 7 -4.91 -14.86 -1.13
N ALA A 8 -4.93 -16.02 -0.49
CA ALA A 8 -3.88 -16.43 0.44
C ALA A 8 -2.50 -16.46 -0.25
N SER A 9 -1.43 -16.27 0.52
CA SER A 9 -0.04 -16.29 0.04
C SER A 9 0.27 -17.59 -0.74
N LYS A 10 1.33 -17.61 -1.57
CA LYS A 10 1.77 -18.76 -2.39
C LYS A 10 1.87 -20.10 -1.63
N ALA A 11 2.05 -20.05 -0.30
CA ALA A 11 2.14 -21.25 0.55
C ALA A 11 0.79 -21.91 0.85
N ASN A 12 -0.33 -21.20 0.71
CA ASN A 12 -1.69 -21.69 0.97
C ASN A 12 -2.60 -21.45 -0.24
N ARG A 13 -2.18 -21.89 -1.44
CA ARG A 13 -3.12 -21.90 -2.56
C ARG A 13 -4.20 -22.93 -2.27
N PRO A 14 -5.49 -22.54 -2.25
CA PRO A 14 -6.56 -23.51 -2.18
C PRO A 14 -6.41 -24.49 -3.36
N ASN A 15 -6.72 -25.74 -3.14
CA ASN A 15 -6.74 -26.72 -4.23
C ASN A 15 -7.84 -26.37 -5.25
N ALA A 16 -7.83 -26.99 -6.41
CA ALA A 16 -8.81 -26.68 -7.46
C ALA A 16 -10.27 -26.96 -7.03
N ASP A 17 -10.49 -27.88 -6.11
CA ASP A 17 -11.81 -28.22 -5.60
C ASP A 17 -12.31 -27.17 -4.60
N ASP A 18 -11.44 -26.66 -3.72
CA ASP A 18 -11.79 -25.54 -2.82
C ASP A 18 -12.17 -24.29 -3.62
N VAL A 19 -11.43 -23.98 -4.69
CA VAL A 19 -11.76 -22.85 -5.59
C VAL A 19 -13.10 -23.09 -6.29
N ARG A 20 -13.37 -24.29 -6.77
CA ARG A 20 -14.62 -24.64 -7.44
C ARG A 20 -15.81 -24.54 -6.49
N THR A 21 -15.65 -25.05 -5.27
CA THR A 21 -16.67 -24.94 -4.21
C THR A 21 -16.93 -23.47 -3.88
N ALA A 22 -15.91 -22.67 -3.62
CA ALA A 22 -16.07 -21.24 -3.33
C ALA A 22 -16.77 -20.50 -4.47
N LEU A 23 -16.42 -20.79 -5.74
CA LEU A 23 -17.08 -20.20 -6.90
C LEU A 23 -18.55 -20.64 -7.00
N SER A 24 -18.89 -21.90 -6.70
CA SER A 24 -20.27 -22.41 -6.70
C SER A 24 -21.11 -21.75 -5.61
N GLU A 25 -20.52 -21.33 -4.50
CA GLU A 25 -21.12 -20.59 -3.40
C GLU A 25 -21.14 -19.06 -3.64
N GLY A 26 -20.66 -18.59 -4.79
CA GLY A 26 -20.63 -17.16 -5.14
C GLY A 26 -19.44 -16.39 -4.57
N TYR A 27 -18.41 -17.09 -4.09
CA TYR A 27 -17.16 -16.47 -3.63
C TYR A 27 -16.09 -16.52 -4.71
N CYS A 28 -15.37 -15.41 -4.91
CA CYS A 28 -14.19 -15.39 -5.77
C CYS A 28 -13.15 -14.38 -5.25
N THR A 29 -11.88 -14.61 -5.53
CA THR A 29 -10.85 -13.62 -5.30
C THR A 29 -10.95 -12.50 -6.34
N HIS A 30 -10.37 -11.32 -6.05
CA HIS A 30 -10.26 -10.26 -7.05
C HIS A 30 -9.57 -10.73 -8.34
N GLN A 31 -8.60 -11.61 -8.22
CA GLN A 31 -7.87 -12.15 -9.38
C GLN A 31 -8.72 -13.14 -10.16
N ASP A 32 -9.53 -13.97 -9.49
CA ASP A 32 -10.45 -14.90 -10.15
C ASP A 32 -11.55 -14.12 -10.87
N ALA A 33 -12.14 -13.10 -10.22
CA ALA A 33 -13.12 -12.23 -10.86
C ALA A 33 -12.54 -11.57 -12.11
N ARG A 34 -11.31 -11.05 -12.04
CA ARG A 34 -10.62 -10.48 -13.20
C ARG A 34 -10.42 -11.50 -14.30
N HIS A 35 -9.93 -12.68 -13.98
CA HIS A 35 -9.73 -13.75 -14.96
C HIS A 35 -11.03 -14.19 -15.63
N VAL A 36 -12.12 -14.27 -14.87
CA VAL A 36 -13.46 -14.54 -15.41
C VAL A 36 -13.88 -13.45 -16.39
N PHE A 37 -13.69 -12.18 -16.06
CA PHE A 37 -14.01 -11.06 -16.95
C PHE A 37 -13.14 -11.04 -18.20
N GLU A 38 -11.84 -11.28 -18.09
CA GLU A 38 -10.92 -11.39 -19.22
C GLU A 38 -11.36 -12.50 -20.17
N THR A 39 -11.61 -13.70 -19.63
CA THR A 39 -12.08 -14.87 -20.41
C THR A 39 -13.44 -14.61 -21.04
N ALA A 40 -14.36 -13.96 -20.32
CA ALA A 40 -15.68 -13.62 -20.84
C ALA A 40 -15.60 -12.63 -22.00
N LEU A 41 -14.75 -11.61 -21.91
CA LEU A 41 -14.56 -10.62 -22.98
C LEU A 41 -13.96 -11.24 -24.26
N ASP A 42 -13.27 -12.36 -24.16
CA ASP A 42 -12.73 -13.09 -25.32
C ASP A 42 -13.76 -14.04 -25.95
N ALA A 43 -14.88 -14.29 -25.27
CA ALA A 43 -15.96 -15.11 -25.82
C ALA A 43 -16.69 -14.38 -26.95
N PRO A 44 -17.09 -15.11 -28.03
CA PRO A 44 -17.80 -14.50 -29.15
C PRO A 44 -19.06 -13.76 -28.74
N GLY A 45 -19.20 -12.51 -29.21
CA GLY A 45 -20.37 -11.66 -28.98
C GLY A 45 -20.44 -10.98 -27.61
N VAL A 46 -19.62 -11.37 -26.62
CA VAL A 46 -19.68 -10.76 -25.27
C VAL A 46 -19.24 -9.30 -25.29
N ARG A 47 -18.22 -8.95 -26.06
CA ARG A 47 -17.80 -7.54 -26.24
C ARG A 47 -18.93 -6.67 -26.77
N ASP A 48 -19.74 -7.15 -27.70
CA ASP A 48 -20.89 -6.42 -28.24
C ASP A 48 -22.00 -6.25 -27.21
N VAL A 49 -22.25 -7.26 -26.39
CA VAL A 49 -23.20 -7.17 -25.28
C VAL A 49 -22.72 -6.13 -24.25
N VAL A 50 -21.46 -6.16 -23.88
CA VAL A 50 -20.87 -5.18 -22.92
C VAL A 50 -20.93 -3.77 -23.50
N ARG A 51 -20.54 -3.58 -24.77
CA ARG A 51 -20.61 -2.29 -25.45
C ARG A 51 -22.05 -1.74 -25.50
N THR A 52 -23.01 -2.58 -25.90
CA THR A 52 -24.44 -2.20 -25.93
C THR A 52 -24.94 -1.80 -24.55
N ARG A 53 -24.56 -2.58 -23.52
CA ARG A 53 -24.94 -2.30 -22.14
C ARG A 53 -24.35 -0.98 -21.64
N LEU A 54 -23.08 -0.71 -21.91
CA LEU A 54 -22.42 0.57 -21.58
C LEU A 54 -23.16 1.74 -22.23
N ALA A 55 -23.44 1.66 -23.55
CA ALA A 55 -24.17 2.70 -24.28
C ALA A 55 -25.58 2.98 -23.70
N GLN A 56 -26.23 1.96 -23.14
CA GLN A 56 -27.58 2.10 -22.56
C GLN A 56 -27.59 2.62 -21.13
N THR A 57 -26.50 2.38 -20.36
CA THR A 57 -26.48 2.62 -18.90
C THR A 57 -25.59 3.76 -18.46
N ALA A 58 -24.65 4.20 -19.31
CA ALA A 58 -23.71 5.27 -18.99
C ALA A 58 -23.63 6.29 -20.12
N ARG A 59 -23.35 7.55 -19.76
CA ARG A 59 -23.08 8.63 -20.72
C ARG A 59 -21.60 8.98 -20.77
N ALA A 60 -20.92 8.84 -19.63
CA ALA A 60 -19.50 9.16 -19.50
C ALA A 60 -18.79 8.12 -18.66
N LEU A 61 -17.50 7.94 -18.91
CA LEU A 61 -16.56 7.16 -18.11
C LEU A 61 -15.39 8.06 -17.74
N ILE A 62 -15.12 8.22 -16.44
CA ILE A 62 -13.93 8.91 -15.94
C ILE A 62 -13.04 7.89 -15.27
N VAL A 63 -11.78 7.79 -15.70
CA VAL A 63 -10.76 6.89 -15.15
C VAL A 63 -9.62 7.73 -14.59
N ASP A 64 -9.45 7.71 -13.29
CA ASP A 64 -8.31 8.33 -12.63
C ASP A 64 -7.17 7.31 -12.50
N GLU A 65 -5.93 7.81 -12.43
CA GLU A 65 -4.70 6.99 -12.33
C GLU A 65 -4.56 5.95 -13.45
N ILE A 66 -4.86 6.33 -14.69
CA ILE A 66 -4.85 5.41 -15.85
C ILE A 66 -3.52 4.67 -16.04
N PHE A 67 -2.38 5.23 -15.62
CA PHE A 67 -1.08 4.56 -15.68
C PHE A 67 -0.91 3.40 -14.67
N ASP A 68 -1.86 3.21 -13.75
CA ASP A 68 -1.96 2.03 -12.89
C ASP A 68 -2.96 0.99 -13.43
N ALA A 69 -3.59 1.24 -14.57
CA ALA A 69 -4.52 0.33 -15.22
C ALA A 69 -3.82 -0.93 -15.75
N ASN A 70 -4.47 -2.06 -15.61
CA ASN A 70 -4.06 -3.33 -16.21
C ASN A 70 -4.72 -3.56 -17.58
N ALA A 71 -4.42 -4.67 -18.24
CA ALA A 71 -4.95 -5.00 -19.55
C ALA A 71 -6.50 -4.99 -19.62
N LEU A 72 -7.17 -5.52 -18.60
CA LEU A 72 -8.65 -5.52 -18.55
C LEU A 72 -9.19 -4.09 -18.40
N ASP A 73 -8.61 -3.28 -17.53
CA ASP A 73 -9.01 -1.89 -17.33
C ASP A 73 -8.88 -1.09 -18.65
N LEU A 74 -7.76 -1.26 -19.36
CA LEU A 74 -7.53 -0.62 -20.67
C LEU A 74 -8.51 -1.14 -21.74
N ALA A 75 -8.85 -2.43 -21.73
CA ALA A 75 -9.86 -2.99 -22.64
C ALA A 75 -11.25 -2.41 -22.38
N LEU A 76 -11.63 -2.19 -21.12
CA LEU A 76 -12.90 -1.56 -20.75
C LEU A 76 -12.95 -0.10 -21.19
N VAL A 77 -11.83 0.63 -21.08
CA VAL A 77 -11.73 2.01 -21.60
C VAL A 77 -11.96 2.05 -23.12
N ARG A 78 -11.34 1.13 -23.88
CA ARG A 78 -11.57 0.99 -25.33
C ARG A 78 -13.04 0.71 -25.65
N LEU A 79 -13.64 -0.28 -24.95
CA LEU A 79 -15.05 -0.64 -25.14
C LEU A 79 -16.00 0.53 -24.85
N ALA A 80 -15.70 1.34 -23.83
CA ALA A 80 -16.49 2.52 -23.52
C ALA A 80 -16.39 3.60 -24.62
N ALA A 81 -15.19 3.83 -25.14
CA ALA A 81 -14.99 4.74 -26.28
C ALA A 81 -15.71 4.24 -27.54
N ASP A 82 -15.62 2.94 -27.85
CA ASP A 82 -16.31 2.30 -28.98
C ASP A 82 -17.83 2.27 -28.82
N ALA A 83 -18.32 2.32 -27.58
CA ALA A 83 -19.73 2.44 -27.24
C ALA A 83 -20.27 3.88 -27.42
N GLY A 84 -19.39 4.84 -27.70
CA GLY A 84 -19.75 6.26 -27.89
C GLY A 84 -19.89 7.02 -26.56
N LEU A 85 -19.38 6.53 -25.45
CA LEU A 85 -19.34 7.28 -24.21
C LEU A 85 -18.35 8.45 -24.29
N GLU A 86 -18.63 9.50 -23.54
CA GLU A 86 -17.62 10.53 -23.25
C GLU A 86 -16.60 9.94 -22.27
N VAL A 87 -15.38 9.65 -22.76
CA VAL A 87 -14.35 9.02 -21.94
C VAL A 87 -13.27 10.04 -21.58
N THR A 88 -13.05 10.22 -20.29
CA THR A 88 -11.94 11.01 -19.74
C THR A 88 -10.99 10.10 -18.96
N VAL A 89 -9.71 10.13 -19.32
CA VAL A 89 -8.66 9.44 -18.57
C VAL A 89 -7.70 10.46 -17.99
N VAL A 90 -7.38 10.29 -16.70
CA VAL A 90 -6.46 11.17 -15.98
C VAL A 90 -5.32 10.32 -15.41
N GLY A 91 -4.10 10.82 -15.43
CA GLY A 91 -2.98 10.11 -14.82
C GLY A 91 -1.64 10.78 -15.06
N ASP A 92 -0.66 10.29 -14.34
CA ASP A 92 0.71 10.77 -14.38
C ASP A 92 1.67 9.57 -14.52
N PRO A 93 2.42 9.46 -15.63
CA PRO A 93 3.35 8.34 -15.83
C PRO A 93 4.42 8.25 -14.73
N TRP A 94 4.76 9.36 -14.08
CA TRP A 94 5.69 9.37 -12.95
C TRP A 94 5.11 8.77 -11.66
N GLN A 95 3.80 8.57 -11.59
CA GLN A 95 3.11 8.01 -10.44
C GLN A 95 2.64 6.57 -10.64
N ALA A 96 3.02 5.92 -11.73
CA ALA A 96 2.71 4.53 -12.05
C ALA A 96 3.55 3.57 -11.16
N LEU A 97 2.93 3.00 -10.11
CA LEU A 97 3.61 2.17 -9.12
C LEU A 97 3.13 0.72 -9.04
N TYR A 98 2.10 0.33 -9.78
CA TYR A 98 1.42 -0.95 -9.59
C TYR A 98 1.73 -1.99 -10.67
N ALA A 99 2.95 -1.97 -11.26
CA ALA A 99 3.40 -3.00 -12.20
C ALA A 99 3.29 -4.41 -11.60
N PHE A 100 3.56 -4.59 -10.30
CA PHE A 100 3.40 -5.86 -9.59
C PHE A 100 1.93 -6.34 -9.50
N ARG A 101 0.94 -5.49 -9.78
CA ARG A 101 -0.49 -5.82 -9.92
C ARG A 101 -0.93 -5.98 -11.36
N GLY A 102 0.02 -5.94 -12.32
CA GLY A 102 -0.23 -6.05 -13.75
C GLY A 102 -0.61 -4.73 -14.43
N ALA A 103 -0.31 -3.59 -13.81
CA ALA A 103 -0.42 -2.30 -14.48
C ALA A 103 0.48 -2.26 -15.72
N ARG A 104 -0.02 -1.60 -16.77
CA ARG A 104 0.63 -1.50 -18.08
C ARG A 104 0.76 -0.04 -18.53
N PRO A 105 1.55 0.76 -17.81
CA PRO A 105 1.70 2.19 -18.12
C PRO A 105 2.21 2.44 -19.56
N GLU A 106 2.97 1.50 -20.12
CA GLU A 106 3.50 1.57 -21.49
C GLU A 106 2.42 1.45 -22.57
N GLU A 107 1.24 0.87 -22.26
CA GLU A 107 0.14 0.74 -23.22
C GLU A 107 -0.77 2.00 -23.26
N VAL A 108 -0.69 2.88 -22.26
CA VAL A 108 -1.56 4.07 -22.17
C VAL A 108 -1.37 5.03 -23.34
N PRO A 109 -0.14 5.36 -23.80
CA PRO A 109 0.04 6.22 -24.97
C PRO A 109 -0.59 5.63 -26.25
N ALA A 110 -0.47 4.31 -26.46
CA ALA A 110 -1.11 3.65 -27.61
C ALA A 110 -2.64 3.74 -27.51
N LEU A 111 -3.23 3.45 -26.35
CA LEU A 111 -4.65 3.57 -26.10
C LEU A 111 -5.18 4.99 -26.43
N THR A 112 -4.52 6.04 -25.95
CA THR A 112 -4.95 7.41 -26.15
C THR A 112 -4.87 7.83 -27.61
N HIS A 113 -3.87 7.33 -28.34
CA HIS A 113 -3.74 7.58 -29.77
C HIS A 113 -4.80 6.82 -30.59
N GLU A 114 -5.00 5.52 -30.34
CA GLU A 114 -5.97 4.67 -31.04
C GLU A 114 -7.40 5.17 -30.86
N ALA A 115 -7.79 5.51 -29.63
CA ALA A 115 -9.12 6.00 -29.31
C ALA A 115 -9.30 7.51 -29.58
N ARG A 116 -8.33 8.16 -30.22
CA ARG A 116 -8.35 9.58 -30.62
C ARG A 116 -8.66 10.55 -29.49
N PHE A 117 -8.10 10.28 -28.29
CA PHE A 117 -8.23 11.21 -27.17
C PHE A 117 -7.55 12.55 -27.46
N VAL A 118 -8.20 13.63 -27.03
CA VAL A 118 -7.58 14.97 -27.03
C VAL A 118 -6.77 15.10 -25.74
N GLN A 119 -5.44 15.13 -25.87
CA GLN A 119 -4.55 15.33 -24.74
C GLN A 119 -4.63 16.77 -24.22
N ARG A 120 -4.70 16.90 -22.91
CA ARG A 120 -4.61 18.17 -22.18
C ARG A 120 -3.65 18.00 -21.01
N ASP A 121 -2.63 18.85 -20.94
CA ASP A 121 -1.65 18.80 -19.88
C ASP A 121 -2.12 19.65 -18.69
N LEU A 122 -2.00 19.09 -17.48
CA LEU A 122 -2.25 19.79 -16.23
C LEU A 122 -0.93 20.39 -15.73
N HIS A 123 -0.72 21.67 -16.00
CA HIS A 123 0.54 22.37 -15.68
C HIS A 123 0.59 22.90 -14.25
N THR A 124 -0.55 23.12 -13.61
CA THR A 124 -0.62 23.69 -12.27
C THR A 124 -0.81 22.60 -11.24
N SER A 125 0.11 22.54 -10.28
CA SER A 125 -0.05 21.70 -9.10
C SER A 125 -0.53 22.55 -7.92
N PHE A 126 -1.59 22.09 -7.26
CA PHE A 126 -2.13 22.70 -6.05
C PHE A 126 -1.56 22.08 -4.76
N ARG A 127 -0.72 21.05 -4.89
CA ARG A 127 -0.10 20.35 -3.76
C ARG A 127 0.95 21.21 -3.07
N TRP A 128 1.86 21.79 -3.87
CA TRP A 128 3.05 22.46 -3.33
C TRP A 128 2.76 23.89 -2.94
N THR A 129 2.88 24.19 -1.65
CA THR A 129 2.77 25.55 -1.10
C THR A 129 4.12 26.24 -1.04
N SER A 130 5.23 25.47 -1.17
CA SER A 130 6.61 26.01 -1.20
C SER A 130 7.14 26.03 -2.64
N PRO A 131 7.67 27.18 -3.12
CA PRO A 131 8.35 27.25 -4.43
C PRO A 131 9.53 26.27 -4.55
N ARG A 132 10.25 26.02 -3.45
CA ARG A 132 11.37 25.07 -3.43
C ARG A 132 10.89 23.63 -3.68
N GLN A 133 9.75 23.23 -3.10
CA GLN A 133 9.20 21.89 -3.31
C GLN A 133 8.64 21.73 -4.73
N ALA A 134 8.04 22.78 -5.28
CA ALA A 134 7.59 22.79 -6.67
C ALA A 134 8.80 22.68 -7.64
N LEU A 135 9.88 23.40 -7.36
CA LEU A 135 11.11 23.32 -8.14
C LEU A 135 11.73 21.92 -8.09
N LEU A 136 11.84 21.32 -6.89
CA LEU A 136 12.33 19.94 -6.74
C LEU A 136 11.53 18.97 -7.63
N ALA A 137 10.21 19.06 -7.63
CA ALA A 137 9.37 18.18 -8.44
C ALA A 137 9.59 18.39 -9.94
N ALA A 138 9.78 19.63 -10.38
CA ALA A 138 10.07 19.97 -11.77
C ALA A 138 11.45 19.44 -12.20
N GLU A 139 12.46 19.62 -11.38
CA GLU A 139 13.84 19.16 -11.62
C GLU A 139 13.93 17.63 -11.67
N LEU A 140 13.22 16.92 -10.77
CA LEU A 140 13.12 15.47 -10.82
C LEU A 140 12.49 14.97 -12.12
N ARG A 141 11.43 15.64 -12.61
CA ARG A 141 10.80 15.30 -13.90
C ARG A 141 11.71 15.59 -15.10
N ALA A 142 12.54 16.61 -15.00
CA ALA A 142 13.54 16.94 -16.01
C ALA A 142 14.77 16.00 -16.00
N GLY A 143 14.81 15.02 -15.09
CA GLY A 143 15.94 14.10 -14.96
C GLY A 143 17.18 14.74 -14.36
N LEU A 144 17.05 15.88 -13.68
CA LEU A 144 18.16 16.54 -13.03
C LEU A 144 18.51 15.88 -11.71
N GLY A 145 19.79 15.65 -11.49
CA GLY A 145 20.30 15.08 -10.24
C GLY A 145 20.04 15.97 -9.04
N GLN A 146 19.70 15.34 -7.92
CA GLN A 146 19.32 16.06 -6.71
C GLN A 146 20.14 15.63 -5.50
N ILE A 147 20.38 16.60 -4.58
CA ILE A 147 20.91 16.38 -3.24
C ILE A 147 19.92 17.01 -2.25
N LEU A 148 19.36 16.18 -1.39
CA LEU A 148 18.38 16.62 -0.39
C LEU A 148 19.07 17.20 0.85
N PRO A 149 18.47 18.22 1.49
CA PRO A 149 18.89 18.64 2.81
C PRO A 149 18.67 17.51 3.82
N LYS A 150 19.63 17.30 4.72
CA LYS A 150 19.51 16.33 5.80
C LYS A 150 18.66 16.92 6.95
N GLY A 151 17.94 16.05 7.66
CA GLY A 151 17.16 16.43 8.84
C GLY A 151 16.78 15.21 9.67
N PRO A 152 16.51 15.38 10.97
CA PRO A 152 16.07 14.29 11.83
C PRO A 152 14.61 13.91 11.56
N ALA A 153 14.27 12.63 11.79
CA ALA A 153 12.94 12.10 11.53
C ALA A 153 11.86 12.84 12.37
N GLU A 154 12.18 13.21 13.58
CA GLU A 154 11.27 13.85 14.55
C GLU A 154 10.73 15.21 14.09
N THR A 155 11.39 15.83 13.11
CA THR A 155 10.95 17.11 12.52
C THR A 155 10.08 16.94 11.29
N THR A 156 9.67 15.70 11.00
CA THR A 156 8.83 15.36 9.84
C THR A 156 7.45 14.90 10.30
N ASP A 157 6.47 14.99 9.39
CA ASP A 157 5.10 14.50 9.64
C ASP A 157 4.97 13.02 9.28
N VAL A 158 5.83 12.54 8.38
CA VAL A 158 5.91 11.17 7.92
C VAL A 158 7.33 10.85 7.47
N LEU A 159 7.75 9.60 7.65
CA LEU A 159 8.95 9.08 7.01
C LEU A 159 8.56 8.11 5.88
N ILE A 160 9.09 8.35 4.68
CA ILE A 160 8.84 7.49 3.51
C ILE A 160 10.14 6.79 3.11
N ALA A 161 10.04 5.49 2.82
CA ALA A 161 11.13 4.70 2.25
C ALA A 161 10.60 3.81 1.12
N LEU A 162 11.48 3.17 0.35
CA LEU A 162 11.04 2.21 -0.68
C LEU A 162 10.71 0.84 -0.08
N GLN A 163 11.29 0.52 1.09
CA GLN A 163 11.13 -0.77 1.76
C GLN A 163 10.78 -0.63 3.24
N TRP A 164 9.93 -1.52 3.76
CA TRP A 164 9.59 -1.57 5.17
C TRP A 164 10.79 -1.76 6.09
N LYS A 165 11.78 -2.55 5.66
CA LYS A 165 13.00 -2.77 6.42
C LYS A 165 13.70 -1.46 6.77
N SER A 166 13.89 -0.58 5.80
CA SER A 166 14.53 0.73 6.00
C SER A 166 13.80 1.60 7.01
N LEU A 167 12.47 1.49 7.08
CA LEU A 167 11.65 2.21 8.07
C LEU A 167 11.85 1.65 9.48
N TRP A 168 11.93 0.32 9.63
CA TRP A 168 12.19 -0.31 10.94
C TRP A 168 13.60 -0.01 11.47
N GLU A 169 14.56 0.25 10.59
CA GLU A 169 15.94 0.63 10.89
C GLU A 169 16.11 2.15 11.06
N ALA A 170 15.05 2.96 10.94
CA ALA A 170 15.11 4.41 11.02
C ALA A 170 15.17 4.98 12.47
N GLY A 171 15.23 4.11 13.48
CA GLY A 171 15.30 4.53 14.88
C GLY A 171 13.97 4.40 15.64
N ALA A 172 14.02 4.72 16.94
CA ALA A 172 12.88 4.52 17.84
C ALA A 172 11.76 5.54 17.65
N HIS A 173 12.04 6.68 17.03
CA HIS A 173 11.05 7.75 16.77
C HIS A 173 10.15 7.46 15.57
N VAL A 174 10.46 6.43 14.77
CA VAL A 174 9.67 6.06 13.60
C VAL A 174 8.88 4.79 13.88
N LEU A 175 7.56 4.84 13.67
CA LEU A 175 6.68 3.68 13.77
C LEU A 175 6.14 3.32 12.37
N PRO A 176 6.69 2.31 11.71
CA PRO A 176 6.18 1.84 10.43
C PRO A 176 4.79 1.22 10.56
N LEU A 177 3.92 1.46 9.57
CA LEU A 177 2.55 0.96 9.56
C LEU A 177 2.44 -0.51 9.10
N ALA A 178 3.54 -1.18 8.84
CA ALA A 178 3.59 -2.63 8.61
C ALA A 178 4.98 -3.20 8.92
N TYR A 179 5.04 -4.51 9.15
CA TYR A 179 6.30 -5.23 9.30
C TYR A 179 6.94 -5.60 7.95
N LYS A 180 6.10 -5.94 6.97
CA LYS A 180 6.49 -6.27 5.60
C LYS A 180 5.30 -6.11 4.65
N SER A 181 5.47 -6.50 3.40
CA SER A 181 4.48 -6.28 2.33
C SER A 181 3.21 -7.12 2.41
N THR A 182 3.16 -8.17 3.25
CA THR A 182 1.98 -9.02 3.47
C THR A 182 2.06 -9.73 4.81
N THR A 183 0.93 -10.21 5.32
CA THR A 183 0.89 -11.16 6.44
C THR A 183 1.06 -12.59 5.88
N GLY A 184 2.09 -13.30 6.28
CA GLY A 184 2.42 -14.60 5.71
C GLY A 184 1.94 -15.81 6.52
N ASN A 185 1.70 -15.63 7.82
CA ASN A 185 1.31 -16.68 8.74
C ASN A 185 0.55 -16.13 9.95
N ILE A 186 -0.02 -17.02 10.77
CA ILE A 186 -0.84 -16.65 11.93
C ILE A 186 -0.07 -15.84 12.98
N GLN A 187 1.21 -16.16 13.25
CA GLN A 187 2.00 -15.39 14.22
C GLN A 187 2.26 -13.96 13.73
N GLU A 188 2.54 -13.82 12.44
CA GLU A 188 2.73 -12.53 11.80
C GLU A 188 1.46 -11.71 11.79
N ALA A 189 0.32 -12.35 11.49
CA ALA A 189 -0.99 -11.75 11.53
C ALA A 189 -1.33 -11.24 12.94
N ALA A 190 -1.07 -12.05 13.99
CA ALA A 190 -1.27 -11.62 15.37
C ALA A 190 -0.40 -10.42 15.75
N CYS A 191 0.89 -10.41 15.39
CA CYS A 191 1.75 -9.23 15.58
C CYS A 191 1.23 -8.00 14.81
N THR A 192 0.63 -8.20 13.63
CA THR A 192 0.04 -7.11 12.84
C THR A 192 -1.21 -6.54 13.51
N LEU A 193 -2.03 -7.35 14.21
CA LEU A 193 -3.14 -6.83 15.00
C LEU A 193 -2.65 -5.94 16.15
N VAL A 194 -1.60 -6.35 16.87
CA VAL A 194 -0.99 -5.52 17.92
C VAL A 194 -0.42 -4.22 17.33
N LEU A 195 0.31 -4.31 16.21
CA LEU A 195 0.81 -3.11 15.50
C LEU A 195 -0.35 -2.19 15.12
N SER A 196 -1.45 -2.75 14.64
CA SER A 196 -2.63 -1.98 14.24
C SER A 196 -3.26 -1.23 15.41
N GLU A 197 -3.32 -1.84 16.59
CA GLU A 197 -3.84 -1.15 17.78
C GLU A 197 -2.89 -0.03 18.23
N VAL A 198 -1.57 -0.25 18.13
CA VAL A 198 -0.56 0.80 18.41
C VAL A 198 -0.70 1.95 17.41
N THR A 199 -0.76 1.68 16.09
CA THR A 199 -0.87 2.75 15.07
C THR A 199 -2.21 3.48 15.16
N GLN A 200 -3.29 2.76 15.51
CA GLN A 200 -4.60 3.37 15.75
C GLN A 200 -4.56 4.33 16.95
N ARG A 201 -3.87 3.96 18.03
CA ARG A 201 -3.68 4.81 19.21
C ARG A 201 -2.84 6.04 18.91
N MET A 202 -1.74 5.87 18.18
CA MET A 202 -0.75 6.94 17.94
C MET A 202 -1.13 7.88 16.79
N PHE A 203 -1.78 7.37 15.73
CA PHE A 203 -2.01 8.09 14.49
C PHE A 203 -3.47 8.11 14.04
N SER A 204 -4.38 7.47 14.78
CA SER A 204 -5.77 7.24 14.36
C SER A 204 -5.88 6.48 13.03
N GLU A 205 -4.91 5.63 12.74
CA GLU A 205 -4.80 4.86 11.50
C GLU A 205 -4.44 3.40 11.79
N ALA A 206 -5.16 2.46 11.19
CA ALA A 206 -4.86 1.04 11.32
C ALA A 206 -3.58 0.67 10.54
N ALA A 207 -2.89 -0.39 10.99
CA ALA A 207 -1.76 -0.94 10.23
C ALA A 207 -2.21 -1.34 8.82
N THR A 208 -1.31 -1.18 7.84
CA THR A 208 -1.60 -1.37 6.41
C THR A 208 -2.24 -2.72 6.07
N PHE A 209 -1.83 -3.79 6.75
CA PHE A 209 -2.32 -5.17 6.51
C PHE A 209 -3.23 -5.69 7.61
N HIS A 210 -3.95 -4.80 8.31
CA HIS A 210 -4.90 -5.17 9.37
C HIS A 210 -5.97 -6.14 8.87
N ALA A 211 -6.63 -5.83 7.74
CA ALA A 211 -7.66 -6.69 7.17
C ALA A 211 -7.12 -8.07 6.75
N ASP A 212 -5.91 -8.10 6.17
CA ASP A 212 -5.24 -9.36 5.79
C ASP A 212 -4.89 -10.20 7.03
N ALA A 213 -4.56 -9.54 8.16
CA ALA A 213 -4.30 -10.23 9.42
C ALA A 213 -5.56 -10.88 9.99
N LEU A 214 -6.70 -10.19 9.98
CA LEU A 214 -7.99 -10.76 10.40
C LEU A 214 -8.35 -11.98 9.56
N ILE A 215 -8.25 -11.89 8.23
CA ILE A 215 -8.52 -13.01 7.31
C ILE A 215 -7.57 -14.18 7.59
N THR A 216 -6.27 -13.93 7.79
CA THR A 216 -5.27 -14.96 8.07
C THR A 216 -5.59 -15.73 9.35
N LEU A 217 -6.09 -15.04 10.37
CA LEU A 217 -6.48 -15.63 11.64
C LEU A 217 -7.90 -16.23 11.62
N GLY A 218 -8.69 -15.99 10.58
CA GLY A 218 -10.09 -16.40 10.52
C GLY A 218 -11.00 -15.60 11.45
N ILE A 219 -10.62 -14.37 11.81
CA ILE A 219 -11.37 -13.50 12.71
C ILE A 219 -12.38 -12.68 11.91
N THR A 220 -13.67 -12.81 12.28
CA THR A 220 -14.75 -12.02 11.66
C THR A 220 -14.75 -10.57 12.17
N HIS A 221 -15.54 -9.71 11.54
CA HIS A 221 -15.66 -8.32 11.96
C HIS A 221 -16.14 -8.17 13.42
N ASP A 222 -17.14 -8.93 13.81
CA ASP A 222 -17.70 -8.90 15.18
C ASP A 222 -16.70 -9.46 16.20
N ALA A 223 -15.97 -10.53 15.85
CA ALA A 223 -14.89 -11.08 16.67
C ALA A 223 -13.76 -10.06 16.85
N ALA A 224 -13.42 -9.30 15.81
CA ALA A 224 -12.40 -8.25 15.88
C ALA A 224 -12.81 -7.13 16.86
N GLN A 225 -14.09 -6.78 16.92
CA GLN A 225 -14.59 -5.80 17.89
C GLN A 225 -14.46 -6.30 19.34
N ARG A 226 -14.74 -7.59 19.60
CA ARG A 226 -14.56 -8.21 20.93
C ARG A 226 -13.09 -8.35 21.33
N LEU A 227 -12.22 -8.61 20.35
CA LEU A 227 -10.78 -8.74 20.55
C LEU A 227 -10.10 -7.40 20.89
N ARG A 228 -10.65 -6.29 20.42
CA ARG A 228 -10.03 -4.96 20.54
C ARG A 228 -9.68 -4.55 21.98
N PRO A 229 -10.54 -4.69 23.00
CA PRO A 229 -10.16 -4.35 24.37
C PRO A 229 -8.98 -5.18 24.90
N LEU A 230 -8.88 -6.46 24.50
CA LEU A 230 -7.77 -7.32 24.87
C LEU A 230 -6.46 -6.87 24.20
N LEU A 231 -6.50 -6.47 22.92
CA LEU A 231 -5.35 -5.90 22.22
C LEU A 231 -4.91 -4.58 22.85
N GLN A 232 -5.83 -3.73 23.29
CA GLN A 232 -5.53 -2.50 24.02
C GLN A 232 -4.76 -2.78 25.31
N SER A 233 -5.21 -3.75 26.11
CA SER A 233 -4.49 -4.18 27.31
C SER A 233 -3.08 -4.72 26.99
N ILE A 234 -2.93 -5.45 25.88
CA ILE A 234 -1.63 -5.93 25.42
C ILE A 234 -0.69 -4.76 25.04
N VAL A 235 -1.23 -3.70 24.45
CA VAL A 235 -0.45 -2.48 24.14
C VAL A 235 -0.03 -1.78 25.44
N ASP A 236 -0.89 -1.69 26.44
CA ASP A 236 -0.56 -1.14 27.76
C ASP A 236 0.54 -1.98 28.46
N ASP A 237 0.49 -3.29 28.33
CA ASP A 237 1.57 -4.19 28.80
C ASP A 237 2.89 -3.91 28.04
N LEU A 238 2.86 -3.67 26.73
CA LEU A 238 4.05 -3.31 25.93
C LEU A 238 4.71 -2.00 26.38
N GLU A 239 3.93 -1.04 26.85
CA GLU A 239 4.41 0.21 27.42
C GLU A 239 5.05 0.04 28.80
N SER A 240 4.52 -0.87 29.63
CA SER A 240 4.90 -1.03 31.02
C SER A 240 5.96 -2.10 31.27
N THR A 241 6.04 -3.16 30.45
CA THR A 241 6.95 -4.29 30.67
C THR A 241 7.93 -4.53 29.52
N THR A 242 9.10 -5.07 29.86
CA THR A 242 10.06 -5.61 28.89
C THR A 242 9.89 -7.12 28.65
N ASP A 243 9.00 -7.78 29.41
CA ASP A 243 8.74 -9.21 29.30
C ASP A 243 7.83 -9.52 28.08
N THR A 244 8.46 -9.63 26.92
CA THR A 244 7.78 -9.96 25.67
C THR A 244 7.22 -11.38 25.64
N ALA A 245 7.68 -12.29 26.53
CA ALA A 245 7.10 -13.64 26.64
C ALA A 245 5.72 -13.58 27.31
N LYS A 246 5.57 -12.74 28.35
CA LYS A 246 4.27 -12.46 28.97
C LYS A 246 3.31 -11.85 27.97
N VAL A 247 3.77 -10.84 27.20
CA VAL A 247 2.97 -10.19 26.14
C VAL A 247 2.53 -11.19 25.07
N TRP A 248 3.42 -12.09 24.63
CA TRP A 248 3.07 -13.15 23.68
C TRP A 248 2.03 -14.11 24.25
N SER A 249 2.16 -14.50 25.52
CA SER A 249 1.19 -15.37 26.18
C SER A 249 -0.21 -14.73 26.23
N ALA A 250 -0.28 -13.44 26.58
CA ALA A 250 -1.52 -12.68 26.57
C ALA A 250 -2.13 -12.56 25.16
N LEU A 251 -1.30 -12.30 24.14
CA LEU A 251 -1.73 -12.25 22.75
C LEU A 251 -2.27 -13.62 22.28
N ASN A 252 -1.60 -14.70 22.62
CA ASN A 252 -2.05 -16.06 22.29
C ASN A 252 -3.39 -16.38 22.95
N ALA A 253 -3.55 -16.04 24.23
CA ALA A 253 -4.82 -16.22 24.94
C ALA A 253 -5.93 -15.39 24.30
N ALA A 254 -5.68 -14.12 24.00
CA ALA A 254 -6.66 -13.24 23.37
C ALA A 254 -7.10 -13.73 21.98
N VAL A 255 -6.15 -14.13 21.13
CA VAL A 255 -6.46 -14.65 19.78
C VAL A 255 -7.24 -15.98 19.88
N ALA A 256 -6.91 -16.86 20.83
CA ALA A 256 -7.58 -18.15 21.02
C ALA A 256 -9.06 -18.02 21.43
N THR A 257 -9.52 -16.87 21.94
CA THR A 257 -10.94 -16.65 22.25
C THR A 257 -11.79 -16.43 21.00
N GLU A 258 -11.19 -16.01 19.89
CA GLU A 258 -11.92 -15.54 18.71
C GLU A 258 -11.58 -16.33 17.42
N THR A 259 -10.75 -17.37 17.52
CA THR A 259 -10.38 -18.17 16.35
C THR A 259 -10.04 -19.61 16.74
N ASP A 260 -10.36 -20.56 15.85
CA ASP A 260 -9.93 -21.96 15.94
C ASP A 260 -8.47 -22.19 15.50
N ARG A 261 -7.72 -21.11 15.24
CA ARG A 261 -6.31 -21.13 14.79
C ARG A 261 -5.39 -20.64 15.90
N PRO A 262 -5.12 -21.44 16.96
CA PRO A 262 -4.32 -20.98 18.08
C PRO A 262 -2.88 -20.68 17.65
N LEU A 263 -2.28 -19.67 18.26
CA LEU A 263 -0.89 -19.37 18.06
C LEU A 263 -0.01 -20.44 18.76
N PRO A 264 1.20 -20.72 18.26
CA PRO A 264 2.10 -21.62 18.95
C PRO A 264 2.51 -21.05 20.31
N LYS A 265 2.64 -21.93 21.32
CA LYS A 265 3.07 -21.54 22.68
C LYS A 265 4.44 -20.85 22.67
N ARG A 266 5.35 -21.30 21.79
CA ARG A 266 6.67 -20.68 21.58
C ARG A 266 6.68 -19.95 20.25
N PRO A 267 6.76 -18.61 20.25
CA PRO A 267 6.83 -17.85 19.01
C PRO A 267 8.20 -17.99 18.36
N HIS A 268 8.25 -17.79 17.06
CA HIS A 268 9.52 -17.63 16.36
C HIS A 268 10.24 -16.35 16.84
N ALA A 269 11.56 -16.37 16.93
CA ALA A 269 12.38 -15.26 17.45
C ALA A 269 12.07 -13.91 16.75
N THR A 270 11.76 -13.94 15.46
CA THR A 270 11.38 -12.76 14.69
C THR A 270 10.15 -12.06 15.27
N HIS A 271 9.14 -12.79 15.75
CA HIS A 271 7.90 -12.19 16.28
C HIS A 271 8.12 -11.59 17.67
N ILE A 272 8.97 -12.23 18.49
CA ILE A 272 9.44 -11.64 19.76
C ILE A 272 10.20 -10.33 19.50
N ALA A 273 11.09 -10.31 18.51
CA ALA A 273 11.81 -9.10 18.12
C ALA A 273 10.87 -7.97 17.67
N ARG A 274 9.78 -8.29 16.99
CA ARG A 274 8.74 -7.32 16.60
C ARG A 274 8.06 -6.69 17.82
N LEU A 275 7.63 -7.50 18.79
CA LEU A 275 7.01 -7.01 20.02
C LEU A 275 8.01 -6.15 20.83
N LYS A 276 9.28 -6.58 20.91
CA LYS A 276 10.35 -5.81 21.55
C LYS A 276 10.56 -4.46 20.87
N ASN A 277 10.57 -4.43 19.54
CA ASN A 277 10.70 -3.20 18.76
C ASN A 277 9.52 -2.24 18.98
N LEU A 278 8.29 -2.75 19.11
CA LEU A 278 7.13 -1.94 19.48
C LEU A 278 7.26 -1.38 20.89
N SER A 279 7.57 -2.23 21.87
CA SER A 279 7.79 -1.80 23.25
C SER A 279 8.86 -0.69 23.36
N THR A 280 9.99 -0.85 22.65
CA THR A 280 11.05 0.17 22.63
C THR A 280 10.52 1.52 22.11
N ARG A 281 9.73 1.51 21.03
CA ARG A 281 9.17 2.74 20.45
C ARG A 281 8.16 3.42 21.36
N LEU A 282 7.25 2.64 21.93
CA LEU A 282 6.24 3.15 22.85
C LEU A 282 6.84 3.78 24.12
N ARG A 283 7.91 3.20 24.62
CA ARG A 283 8.56 3.64 25.88
C ARG A 283 9.55 4.78 25.72
N ASN A 284 10.23 4.87 24.59
CA ASN A 284 11.37 5.77 24.40
C ASN A 284 11.04 7.02 23.58
N SER A 285 9.83 7.16 23.06
CA SER A 285 9.48 8.28 22.20
C SER A 285 8.29 9.07 22.73
N SER A 286 8.51 10.35 22.97
CA SER A 286 7.43 11.31 23.29
C SER A 286 6.56 11.64 22.05
N ARG A 287 7.13 11.49 20.84
CA ARG A 287 6.46 11.68 19.57
C ARG A 287 6.93 10.62 18.57
N LEU A 288 6.01 9.81 18.09
CA LEU A 288 6.27 8.88 17.01
C LEU A 288 5.90 9.50 15.66
N VAL A 289 6.69 9.20 14.65
CA VAL A 289 6.46 9.61 13.26
C VAL A 289 6.01 8.38 12.47
N PRO A 290 4.89 8.43 11.73
CA PRO A 290 4.44 7.29 10.93
C PRO A 290 5.43 7.00 9.81
N GLY A 291 5.75 5.70 9.62
CA GLY A 291 6.60 5.22 8.52
C GLY A 291 5.77 4.54 7.43
N LEU A 292 5.89 4.99 6.19
CA LEU A 292 5.16 4.49 5.02
C LEU A 292 6.11 4.12 3.89
N THR A 293 5.73 3.16 3.06
CA THR A 293 6.41 2.99 1.78
C THR A 293 5.85 3.96 0.73
N ALA A 294 6.59 4.18 -0.37
CA ALA A 294 6.12 5.02 -1.47
C ALA A 294 4.73 4.62 -1.98
N HIS A 295 4.43 3.30 -1.99
CA HIS A 295 3.10 2.80 -2.38
C HIS A 295 1.98 3.24 -1.43
N GLN A 296 2.20 3.25 -0.10
CA GLN A 296 1.20 3.70 0.86
C GLN A 296 1.11 5.23 0.94
N ALA A 297 2.17 5.91 0.55
CA ALA A 297 2.20 7.36 0.49
C ALA A 297 1.53 7.93 -0.77
N LYS A 298 1.32 7.10 -1.81
CA LYS A 298 0.62 7.54 -3.02
C LYS A 298 -0.81 8.01 -2.68
N GLY A 299 -1.23 9.14 -3.25
CA GLY A 299 -2.52 9.76 -2.96
C GLY A 299 -2.59 10.55 -1.65
N ARG A 300 -1.52 10.56 -0.84
CA ARG A 300 -1.45 11.30 0.44
C ARG A 300 -0.46 12.46 0.35
N GLU A 301 -0.58 13.41 1.28
CA GLU A 301 0.24 14.61 1.35
C GLU A 301 0.49 15.04 2.79
N TRP A 302 1.67 15.63 3.04
CA TRP A 302 2.08 16.16 4.35
C TRP A 302 2.84 17.46 4.15
N ASP A 303 2.97 18.27 5.18
CA ASP A 303 3.75 19.49 5.08
C ASP A 303 5.24 19.19 4.97
N VAL A 304 5.77 18.37 5.85
CA VAL A 304 7.18 17.99 5.87
C VAL A 304 7.32 16.47 5.75
N VAL A 305 7.99 16.02 4.69
CA VAL A 305 8.25 14.61 4.45
C VAL A 305 9.71 14.30 4.68
N GLY A 306 9.99 13.35 5.56
CA GLY A 306 11.28 12.68 5.63
C GLY A 306 11.35 11.55 4.61
N VAL A 307 12.48 11.41 3.93
CA VAL A 307 12.76 10.23 3.11
C VAL A 307 13.98 9.51 3.64
N ARG A 308 13.88 8.17 3.76
CA ARG A 308 15.02 7.34 4.11
C ARG A 308 15.43 6.56 2.88
N LEU A 309 16.58 6.90 2.37
CA LEU A 309 17.16 6.33 1.15
C LEU A 309 18.43 5.54 1.50
N THR A 310 18.63 4.44 0.82
CA THR A 310 19.91 3.71 0.79
C THR A 310 20.96 4.48 -0.02
N ASP A 311 22.22 4.13 0.13
CA ASP A 311 23.30 4.77 -0.66
C ASP A 311 23.09 4.57 -2.18
N ALA A 312 22.59 3.41 -2.59
CA ALA A 312 22.23 3.14 -3.97
C ALA A 312 21.13 4.06 -4.49
N GLU A 313 20.05 4.25 -3.70
CA GLU A 313 18.95 5.15 -4.03
C GLU A 313 19.40 6.61 -4.04
N CYS A 314 20.30 7.01 -3.12
CA CYS A 314 20.94 8.32 -3.14
C CYS A 314 21.83 8.52 -4.39
N ALA A 315 22.53 7.49 -4.85
CA ALA A 315 23.32 7.55 -6.07
C ALA A 315 22.43 7.73 -7.31
N VAL A 316 21.31 6.98 -7.39
CA VAL A 316 20.30 7.15 -8.46
C VAL A 316 19.75 8.57 -8.45
N LEU A 317 19.40 9.11 -7.28
CA LEU A 317 18.87 10.46 -7.16
C LEU A 317 19.84 11.52 -7.65
N ARG A 318 21.15 11.36 -7.37
CA ARG A 318 22.21 12.27 -7.88
C ARG A 318 22.42 12.19 -9.39
N GLN A 319 22.14 11.04 -10.01
CA GLN A 319 22.25 10.85 -11.46
C GLN A 319 21.03 11.37 -12.22
N GLY A 320 19.90 11.55 -11.53
CA GLY A 320 18.63 11.94 -12.12
C GLY A 320 17.67 10.76 -12.32
N LEU A 321 16.38 11.05 -12.19
CA LEU A 321 15.33 10.05 -12.31
C LEU A 321 14.82 9.92 -13.76
N ARG A 322 14.20 8.78 -14.08
CA ARG A 322 13.57 8.50 -15.37
C ARG A 322 12.23 7.83 -15.17
N ALA A 323 11.23 8.25 -15.94
CA ALA A 323 9.86 7.76 -15.81
C ALA A 323 9.67 6.30 -16.28
N ASP A 324 10.60 5.77 -17.10
CA ASP A 324 10.57 4.38 -17.60
C ASP A 324 10.98 3.33 -16.54
N SER A 325 11.61 3.76 -15.43
CA SER A 325 12.02 2.90 -14.33
C SER A 325 11.02 2.94 -13.16
N GLU A 326 10.51 1.78 -12.74
CA GLU A 326 9.60 1.69 -11.60
C GLU A 326 10.24 2.18 -10.30
N ASP A 327 11.51 1.86 -10.04
CA ASP A 327 12.19 2.31 -8.83
C ASP A 327 12.43 3.82 -8.82
N HIS A 328 12.67 4.44 -9.99
CA HIS A 328 12.73 5.89 -10.11
C HIS A 328 11.38 6.54 -9.88
N ARG A 329 10.28 5.94 -10.35
CA ARG A 329 8.92 6.43 -10.04
C ARG A 329 8.59 6.32 -8.55
N LYS A 330 9.02 5.24 -7.86
CA LYS A 330 8.89 5.12 -6.40
C LYS A 330 9.62 6.25 -5.67
N LEU A 331 10.85 6.56 -6.10
CA LEU A 331 11.61 7.69 -5.59
C LEU A 331 10.89 9.01 -5.84
N TYR A 332 10.43 9.25 -7.08
CA TYR A 332 9.68 10.45 -7.41
C TYR A 332 8.44 10.62 -6.54
N VAL A 333 7.64 9.56 -6.36
CA VAL A 333 6.47 9.61 -5.49
C VAL A 333 6.86 9.93 -4.05
N ALA A 334 7.87 9.27 -3.49
CA ALA A 334 8.32 9.53 -2.13
C ALA A 334 8.76 11.01 -1.92
N LEU A 335 9.50 11.56 -2.90
CA LEU A 335 10.07 12.90 -2.84
C LEU A 335 9.07 14.02 -3.08
N THR A 336 7.92 13.72 -3.69
CA THR A 336 6.92 14.72 -4.09
C THR A 336 5.64 14.70 -3.24
N ARG A 337 5.64 13.99 -2.09
CA ARG A 337 4.50 13.97 -1.16
C ARG A 337 4.47 15.16 -0.19
N ALA A 338 5.57 15.89 -0.07
CA ALA A 338 5.63 17.08 0.76
C ALA A 338 4.93 18.27 0.10
N ARG A 339 4.19 19.05 0.88
CA ARG A 339 3.65 20.34 0.45
C ARG A 339 4.69 21.46 0.59
N THR A 340 5.52 21.40 1.63
CA THR A 340 6.48 22.47 1.93
C THR A 340 7.93 22.04 1.79
N ARG A 341 8.30 20.85 2.29
CA ARG A 341 9.70 20.46 2.37
C ARG A 341 9.90 18.94 2.41
N THR A 342 10.85 18.44 1.61
CA THR A 342 11.39 17.08 1.71
C THR A 342 12.80 17.11 2.28
N VAL A 343 13.10 16.23 3.24
CA VAL A 343 14.41 16.08 3.86
C VAL A 343 14.90 14.63 3.81
N LEU A 344 16.19 14.43 3.65
CA LEU A 344 16.83 13.12 3.78
C LEU A 344 17.06 12.83 5.26
N VAL A 345 16.46 11.75 5.75
CA VAL A 345 16.74 11.22 7.09
C VAL A 345 17.90 10.23 6.96
N PRO A 346 19.09 10.55 7.49
CA PRO A 346 20.26 9.68 7.34
C PRO A 346 20.06 8.35 8.05
N ALA A 347 20.82 7.32 7.65
CA ALA A 347 21.01 6.15 8.48
C ALA A 347 21.58 6.62 9.82
N ASN A 348 21.00 6.19 10.95
CA ASN A 348 21.67 6.40 12.22
C ASN A 348 23.04 5.73 12.13
N GLU A 349 24.09 6.51 12.23
CA GLU A 349 25.41 5.96 12.55
C GLU A 349 25.25 5.38 13.97
N LEU A 350 25.28 4.04 14.05
CA LEU A 350 25.25 3.30 15.31
C LEU A 350 26.57 3.52 16.05
#